data_09b03a451138f5dacca76447ab77b264
#
_entry.id   09b03a451138f5dacca76447ab77b264
#
_cell.length_a   1.000
_cell.length_b   1.000
_cell.length_c   1.000
_cell.angle_alpha   90.00
_cell.angle_beta   90.00
_cell.angle_gamma   90.00
#
_symmetry.space_group_name_H-M   'P 1'
#
loop_
_entity.id
_entity.type
_entity.pdbx_description
1 polymer ?
#
loop_
_entity_poly.entity_id
_entity_poly.type
_entity_poly.pdbx_seq_one_letter_code
_entity_poly.pdbx_strand_id
1 'polypeptide(L)'
;MIKRRCKITFIRHGATIYTEADRLSDKDNYPPLNETGKDEMTAISQWIKKRGIMVDKIFCSPETRVTQSTRILSKICKQDFEVIPDLLAKRSGTWSGLSFEQIEEKYPKELEAYHKDRANFVMPNGESMTQFNERIHKVIEKIVEENSSSRLIIVTHGDVIQSAVADILKIPADYQTRIMIPTGSATQISYYKDWSVLIYSGVIEY
;
A
#
# COMPACT_ATOMS: atom_id res chain seq x y z
N MET A 1 25.00 19.22 7.09
CA MET A 1 23.61 18.87 7.43
C MET A 1 23.08 17.95 6.33
N ILE A 2 22.62 16.70 6.67
CA ILE A 2 22.11 15.74 5.67
C ILE A 2 20.73 16.25 5.20
N LYS A 3 20.63 16.62 3.91
CA LYS A 3 19.41 17.16 3.34
C LYS A 3 18.42 16.02 3.04
N ARG A 4 17.22 16.05 3.67
CA ARG A 4 16.12 15.13 3.35
C ARG A 4 15.63 15.41 1.94
N ARG A 5 15.46 14.34 1.12
CA ARG A 5 14.86 14.46 -0.21
C ARG A 5 13.34 14.60 -0.10
N CYS A 6 12.68 13.69 0.66
CA CYS A 6 11.24 13.65 0.73
C CYS A 6 10.78 12.94 2.03
N LYS A 7 9.59 13.26 2.52
CA LYS A 7 8.92 12.50 3.59
C LYS A 7 7.58 12.00 3.06
N ILE A 8 7.38 10.70 3.06
CA ILE A 8 6.13 10.08 2.61
C ILE A 8 5.42 9.43 3.79
N THR A 9 4.15 9.79 3.97
CA THR A 9 3.23 9.07 4.84
C THR A 9 2.34 8.22 3.94
N PHE A 10 2.59 6.92 3.93
CA PHE A 10 1.73 5.95 3.26
C PHE A 10 0.50 5.68 4.13
N ILE A 11 -0.66 5.56 3.50
CA ILE A 11 -1.91 5.18 4.17
C ILE A 11 -2.47 3.98 3.41
N ARG A 12 -2.70 2.87 4.12
CA ARG A 12 -3.46 1.77 3.54
C ARG A 12 -4.92 2.17 3.47
N HIS A 13 -5.60 1.88 2.34
CA HIS A 13 -7.04 2.08 2.21
C HIS A 13 -7.81 1.45 3.37
N GLY A 14 -9.00 1.94 3.66
CA GLY A 14 -9.88 1.39 4.68
C GLY A 14 -10.43 0.00 4.33
N ALA A 15 -11.06 -0.65 5.30
CA ALA A 15 -11.61 -2.00 5.19
C ALA A 15 -12.64 -2.12 4.06
N THR A 16 -12.70 -3.32 3.49
CA THR A 16 -13.64 -3.76 2.46
C THR A 16 -14.15 -5.16 2.83
N ILE A 17 -15.21 -5.64 2.18
CA ILE A 17 -15.69 -7.02 2.36
C ILE A 17 -14.61 -8.07 2.05
N TYR A 18 -13.60 -7.74 1.23
CA TYR A 18 -12.51 -8.66 0.91
C TYR A 18 -11.42 -8.66 1.98
N THR A 19 -11.06 -7.48 2.51
CA THR A 19 -10.06 -7.42 3.60
C THR A 19 -10.56 -8.06 4.89
N GLU A 20 -11.87 -8.01 5.17
CA GLU A 20 -12.48 -8.69 6.32
C GLU A 20 -12.60 -10.21 6.13
N ALA A 21 -12.66 -10.66 4.87
CA ALA A 21 -12.73 -12.08 4.52
C ALA A 21 -11.38 -12.68 4.09
N ASP A 22 -10.26 -11.97 4.32
CA ASP A 22 -8.91 -12.36 3.93
C ASP A 22 -8.78 -12.81 2.46
N ARG A 23 -9.54 -12.15 1.56
CA ARG A 23 -9.53 -12.43 0.12
C ARG A 23 -8.56 -11.54 -0.62
N LEU A 24 -7.89 -12.12 -1.61
CA LEU A 24 -7.05 -11.38 -2.54
C LEU A 24 -7.92 -10.53 -3.47
N SER A 25 -7.51 -9.28 -3.70
CA SER A 25 -8.20 -8.39 -4.66
C SER A 25 -7.27 -8.01 -5.80
N ASP A 26 -7.84 -7.78 -6.97
CA ASP A 26 -7.13 -7.43 -8.20
C ASP A 26 -7.98 -6.44 -9.02
N LYS A 27 -7.42 -5.92 -10.14
CA LYS A 27 -8.02 -4.93 -11.04
C LYS A 27 -9.44 -5.25 -11.51
N ASP A 28 -9.81 -6.51 -11.59
CA ASP A 28 -11.10 -6.96 -12.07
C ASP A 28 -12.12 -7.17 -10.92
N ASN A 29 -11.72 -6.94 -9.67
CA ASN A 29 -12.54 -7.21 -8.50
C ASN A 29 -12.25 -6.21 -7.37
N TYR A 30 -12.81 -5.00 -7.50
CA TYR A 30 -12.57 -3.86 -6.62
C TYR A 30 -13.74 -3.60 -5.66
N PRO A 31 -13.82 -4.31 -4.52
CA PRO A 31 -14.85 -3.97 -3.55
C PRO A 31 -14.67 -2.53 -3.06
N PRO A 32 -15.77 -1.77 -2.92
CA PRO A 32 -15.73 -0.45 -2.30
C PRO A 32 -15.40 -0.57 -0.80
N LEU A 33 -15.14 0.56 -0.15
CA LEU A 33 -15.07 0.61 1.30
C LEU A 33 -16.40 0.16 1.90
N ASN A 34 -16.33 -0.65 2.95
CA ASN A 34 -17.46 -0.88 3.83
C ASN A 34 -17.57 0.24 4.91
N GLU A 35 -18.52 0.15 5.83
CA GLU A 35 -18.68 1.17 6.87
C GLU A 35 -17.45 1.24 7.79
N THR A 36 -16.93 0.08 8.22
CA THR A 36 -15.66 0.00 8.99
C THR A 36 -14.54 0.76 8.28
N GLY A 37 -14.36 0.54 6.98
CA GLY A 37 -13.31 1.22 6.21
C GLY A 37 -13.50 2.74 6.07
N LYS A 38 -14.75 3.22 6.06
CA LYS A 38 -15.04 4.66 6.07
C LYS A 38 -14.68 5.28 7.43
N ASP A 39 -15.00 4.59 8.52
CA ASP A 39 -14.69 5.03 9.88
C ASP A 39 -13.17 5.04 10.12
N GLU A 40 -12.47 3.98 9.72
CA GLU A 40 -11.00 3.91 9.77
C GLU A 40 -10.35 5.09 9.02
N MET A 41 -10.82 5.38 7.80
CA MET A 41 -10.29 6.49 7.01
C MET A 41 -10.61 7.85 7.61
N THR A 42 -11.75 7.99 8.25
CA THR A 42 -12.13 9.22 8.96
C THR A 42 -11.22 9.41 10.18
N ALA A 43 -11.02 8.37 10.99
CA ALA A 43 -10.18 8.41 12.19
C ALA A 43 -8.73 8.77 11.84
N ILE A 44 -8.10 8.06 10.89
CA ILE A 44 -6.71 8.34 10.51
C ILE A 44 -6.54 9.73 9.88
N SER A 45 -7.52 10.21 9.12
CA SER A 45 -7.48 11.56 8.53
C SER A 45 -7.59 12.64 9.60
N GLN A 46 -8.42 12.45 10.62
CA GLN A 46 -8.52 13.34 11.77
C GLN A 46 -7.23 13.32 12.60
N TRP A 47 -6.61 12.15 12.79
CA TRP A 47 -5.33 12.00 13.46
C TRP A 47 -4.22 12.81 12.77
N ILE A 48 -4.14 12.71 11.42
CA ILE A 48 -3.20 13.50 10.62
C ILE A 48 -3.41 14.99 10.85
N LYS A 49 -4.67 15.45 10.78
CA LYS A 49 -5.03 16.85 10.99
C LYS A 49 -4.71 17.32 12.42
N LYS A 50 -5.11 16.56 13.44
CA LYS A 50 -4.89 16.86 14.86
C LYS A 50 -3.41 16.97 15.22
N ARG A 51 -2.57 16.13 14.61
CA ARG A 51 -1.10 16.17 14.79
C ARG A 51 -0.41 17.27 13.99
N GLY A 52 -1.13 18.04 13.21
CA GLY A 52 -0.55 19.10 12.40
C GLY A 52 0.44 18.55 11.36
N ILE A 53 0.22 17.34 10.87
CA ILE A 53 1.07 16.74 9.82
C ILE A 53 0.85 17.56 8.56
N MET A 54 1.86 18.36 8.20
CA MET A 54 1.80 19.17 6.99
C MET A 54 1.92 18.27 5.76
N VAL A 55 1.06 18.53 4.77
CA VAL A 55 0.96 17.76 3.52
C VAL A 55 1.07 18.75 2.37
N ASP A 56 2.05 18.54 1.51
CA ASP A 56 2.26 19.38 0.33
C ASP A 56 1.51 18.81 -0.89
N LYS A 57 1.43 17.46 -1.00
CA LYS A 57 0.66 16.77 -2.05
C LYS A 57 0.11 15.43 -1.55
N ILE A 58 -0.98 14.98 -2.15
CA ILE A 58 -1.58 13.67 -1.95
C ILE A 58 -1.59 12.92 -3.28
N PHE A 59 -1.07 11.70 -3.29
CA PHE A 59 -1.15 10.75 -4.40
C PHE A 59 -1.99 9.54 -4.01
N CYS A 60 -2.59 8.87 -4.98
CA CYS A 60 -3.31 7.63 -4.69
C CYS A 60 -3.27 6.63 -5.87
N SER A 61 -3.51 5.34 -5.54
CA SER A 61 -3.83 4.30 -6.51
C SER A 61 -5.20 4.54 -7.15
N PRO A 62 -5.43 4.12 -8.42
CA PRO A 62 -6.70 4.33 -9.12
C PRO A 62 -7.86 3.47 -8.62
N GLU A 63 -7.61 2.45 -7.82
CA GLU A 63 -8.65 1.49 -7.40
C GLU A 63 -9.74 2.14 -6.54
N THR A 64 -10.99 1.65 -6.69
CA THR A 64 -12.18 2.23 -6.07
C THR A 64 -12.03 2.43 -4.56
N ARG A 65 -11.60 1.39 -3.81
CA ARG A 65 -11.39 1.48 -2.36
C ARG A 65 -10.36 2.54 -1.96
N VAL A 66 -9.33 2.72 -2.80
CA VAL A 66 -8.27 3.71 -2.54
C VAL A 66 -8.76 5.12 -2.86
N THR A 67 -9.40 5.33 -4.01
CA THR A 67 -9.94 6.65 -4.36
C THR A 67 -11.05 7.09 -3.39
N GLN A 68 -11.88 6.18 -2.88
CA GLN A 68 -12.85 6.47 -1.81
C GLN A 68 -12.14 6.87 -0.51
N SER A 69 -11.12 6.12 -0.09
CA SER A 69 -10.28 6.45 1.07
C SER A 69 -9.64 7.83 0.93
N THR A 70 -9.10 8.11 -0.26
CA THR A 70 -8.42 9.38 -0.54
C THR A 70 -9.38 10.56 -0.54
N ARG A 71 -10.62 10.39 -1.02
CA ARG A 71 -11.65 11.45 -0.96
C ARG A 71 -12.01 11.83 0.46
N ILE A 72 -12.08 10.88 1.40
CA ILE A 72 -12.30 11.15 2.83
C ILE A 72 -11.13 11.98 3.38
N LEU A 73 -9.90 11.54 3.14
CA LEU A 73 -8.68 12.23 3.56
C LEU A 73 -8.59 13.64 2.97
N SER A 74 -8.75 13.79 1.66
CA SER A 74 -8.70 15.04 0.91
C SER A 74 -9.68 16.07 1.48
N LYS A 75 -10.92 15.65 1.75
CA LYS A 75 -11.96 16.51 2.34
C LYS A 75 -11.57 17.01 3.74
N ILE A 76 -10.99 16.15 4.57
CA ILE A 76 -10.60 16.48 5.95
C ILE A 76 -9.35 17.38 5.98
N CYS A 77 -8.36 17.06 5.14
CA CYS A 77 -7.10 17.79 5.02
C CYS A 77 -7.23 19.07 4.16
N LYS A 78 -8.31 19.21 3.40
CA LYS A 78 -8.54 20.30 2.43
C LYS A 78 -7.42 20.38 1.38
N GLN A 79 -7.01 19.25 0.86
CA GLN A 79 -5.92 19.11 -0.10
C GLN A 79 -6.38 18.22 -1.26
N ASP A 80 -6.19 18.67 -2.51
CA ASP A 80 -6.47 17.88 -3.71
C ASP A 80 -5.50 16.70 -3.83
N PHE A 81 -5.87 15.71 -4.65
CA PHE A 81 -5.05 14.53 -4.87
C PHE A 81 -4.89 14.20 -6.36
N GLU A 82 -3.81 13.52 -6.66
CA GLU A 82 -3.46 13.02 -7.99
C GLU A 82 -3.45 11.50 -7.99
N VAL A 83 -4.00 10.90 -9.07
CA VAL A 83 -4.03 9.44 -9.25
C VAL A 83 -2.78 8.99 -9.99
N ILE A 84 -2.05 8.03 -9.41
CA ILE A 84 -0.86 7.41 -10.02
C ILE A 84 -1.22 5.98 -10.42
N PRO A 85 -1.35 5.67 -11.72
CA PRO A 85 -1.76 4.34 -12.20
C PRO A 85 -0.87 3.19 -11.70
N ASP A 86 0.44 3.44 -11.58
CA ASP A 86 1.41 2.40 -11.19
C ASP A 86 1.43 2.07 -9.67
N LEU A 87 0.60 2.74 -8.85
CA LEU A 87 0.43 2.42 -7.42
C LEU A 87 -0.62 1.31 -7.17
N LEU A 88 -0.98 0.52 -8.16
CA LEU A 88 -1.89 -0.62 -8.04
C LEU A 88 -1.34 -1.70 -7.09
N ALA A 89 -2.27 -2.41 -6.41
CA ALA A 89 -1.95 -3.62 -5.66
C ALA A 89 -1.23 -4.66 -6.52
N LYS A 90 -0.61 -5.65 -5.89
CA LYS A 90 -0.04 -6.81 -6.59
C LYS A 90 -1.14 -7.55 -7.34
N ARG A 91 -0.89 -7.84 -8.63
CA ARG A 91 -1.83 -8.59 -9.45
C ARG A 91 -1.85 -10.06 -9.03
N SER A 92 -2.99 -10.49 -8.52
CA SER A 92 -3.21 -11.85 -8.02
C SER A 92 -3.66 -12.84 -9.11
N GLY A 93 -3.94 -12.36 -10.34
CA GLY A 93 -4.32 -13.19 -11.47
C GLY A 93 -5.51 -14.09 -11.15
N THR A 94 -5.37 -15.39 -11.43
CA THR A 94 -6.44 -16.38 -11.21
C THR A 94 -6.84 -16.58 -9.74
N TRP A 95 -6.05 -16.09 -8.78
CA TRP A 95 -6.37 -16.15 -7.36
C TRP A 95 -7.19 -14.96 -6.87
N SER A 96 -7.50 -14.01 -7.75
CA SER A 96 -8.32 -12.83 -7.42
C SER A 96 -9.69 -13.23 -6.88
N GLY A 97 -10.09 -12.64 -5.75
CA GLY A 97 -11.36 -12.91 -5.07
C GLY A 97 -11.37 -14.15 -4.18
N LEU A 98 -10.28 -14.92 -4.12
CA LEU A 98 -10.19 -16.13 -3.31
C LEU A 98 -9.48 -15.85 -1.97
N SER A 99 -9.87 -16.60 -0.93
CA SER A 99 -9.08 -16.75 0.30
C SER A 99 -7.97 -17.81 0.10
N PHE A 100 -6.97 -17.82 0.99
CA PHE A 100 -5.94 -18.86 0.93
C PHE A 100 -6.48 -20.29 1.09
N GLU A 101 -7.53 -20.50 1.90
CA GLU A 101 -8.21 -21.78 2.03
C GLU A 101 -8.85 -22.21 0.71
N GLN A 102 -9.50 -21.29 0.00
CA GLN A 102 -10.08 -21.57 -1.31
C GLN A 102 -9.00 -21.82 -2.38
N ILE A 103 -7.82 -21.18 -2.25
CA ILE A 103 -6.69 -21.43 -3.12
C ILE A 103 -6.11 -22.82 -2.87
N GLU A 104 -5.96 -23.23 -1.60
CA GLU A 104 -5.51 -24.56 -1.22
C GLU A 104 -6.42 -25.66 -1.78
N GLU A 105 -7.75 -25.44 -1.72
CA GLU A 105 -8.73 -26.38 -2.27
C GLU A 105 -8.68 -26.48 -3.80
N LYS A 106 -8.60 -25.31 -4.50
CA LYS A 106 -8.74 -25.25 -5.97
C LYS A 106 -7.43 -25.36 -6.72
N TYR A 107 -6.33 -24.91 -6.12
CA TYR A 107 -5.01 -24.77 -6.76
C TYR A 107 -3.86 -25.32 -5.87
N PRO A 108 -3.97 -26.56 -5.33
CA PRO A 108 -3.00 -27.07 -4.36
C PRO A 108 -1.57 -27.16 -4.92
N LYS A 109 -1.42 -27.47 -6.20
CA LYS A 109 -0.08 -27.57 -6.84
C LYS A 109 0.56 -26.20 -7.02
N GLU A 110 -0.22 -25.22 -7.43
CA GLU A 110 0.23 -23.83 -7.58
C GLU A 110 0.57 -23.22 -6.22
N LEU A 111 -0.19 -23.54 -5.20
CA LEU A 111 0.08 -23.10 -3.82
C LEU A 111 1.38 -23.72 -3.28
N GLU A 112 1.63 -25.00 -3.56
CA GLU A 112 2.90 -25.66 -3.23
C GLU A 112 4.08 -24.97 -3.94
N ALA A 113 3.94 -24.65 -5.23
CA ALA A 113 4.96 -23.94 -6.00
C ALA A 113 5.20 -22.53 -5.45
N TYR A 114 4.14 -21.80 -5.06
CA TYR A 114 4.24 -20.51 -4.39
C TYR A 114 5.00 -20.61 -3.07
N HIS A 115 4.76 -21.64 -2.26
CA HIS A 115 5.48 -21.83 -0.99
C HIS A 115 6.97 -22.13 -1.17
N LYS A 116 7.36 -22.77 -2.30
CA LYS A 116 8.76 -23.08 -2.63
C LYS A 116 9.55 -21.83 -3.07
N ASP A 117 8.91 -20.91 -3.78
CA ASP A 117 9.55 -19.69 -4.30
C ASP A 117 8.54 -18.53 -4.31
N ARG A 118 8.30 -17.95 -3.15
CA ARG A 118 7.34 -16.84 -2.98
C ARG A 118 7.72 -15.59 -3.75
N ALA A 119 9.01 -15.34 -3.91
CA ALA A 119 9.53 -14.16 -4.59
C ALA A 119 9.24 -14.19 -6.10
N ASN A 120 9.43 -15.35 -6.74
CA ASN A 120 9.41 -15.44 -8.21
C ASN A 120 8.18 -16.18 -8.76
N PHE A 121 7.39 -16.82 -7.92
CA PHE A 121 6.16 -17.48 -8.37
C PHE A 121 5.20 -16.46 -9.01
N VAL A 122 4.73 -16.79 -10.21
CA VAL A 122 3.78 -15.99 -10.99
C VAL A 122 2.48 -16.77 -11.17
N MET A 123 1.39 -16.23 -10.62
CA MET A 123 0.05 -16.74 -10.92
C MET A 123 -0.33 -16.43 -12.38
N PRO A 124 -1.05 -17.31 -13.07
CA PRO A 124 -1.55 -17.00 -14.41
C PRO A 124 -2.31 -15.65 -14.43
N ASN A 125 -1.95 -14.76 -15.37
CA ASN A 125 -2.44 -13.38 -15.47
C ASN A 125 -2.07 -12.46 -14.30
N GLY A 126 -1.22 -12.90 -13.36
CA GLY A 126 -0.71 -12.13 -12.22
C GLY A 126 0.70 -11.57 -12.46
N GLU A 127 1.35 -11.22 -11.36
CA GLU A 127 2.76 -10.84 -11.31
C GLU A 127 3.47 -11.52 -10.12
N SER A 128 4.79 -11.76 -10.24
CA SER A 128 5.58 -12.22 -9.10
C SER A 128 5.78 -11.10 -8.08
N MET A 129 6.23 -11.45 -6.88
CA MET A 129 6.61 -10.45 -5.87
C MET A 129 7.79 -9.61 -6.35
N THR A 130 8.76 -10.23 -7.04
CA THR A 130 9.91 -9.54 -7.63
C THR A 130 9.47 -8.49 -8.66
N GLN A 131 8.62 -8.87 -9.63
CA GLN A 131 8.09 -7.94 -10.65
C GLN A 131 7.27 -6.80 -10.02
N PHE A 132 6.44 -7.13 -9.03
CA PHE A 132 5.69 -6.15 -8.27
C PHE A 132 6.61 -5.14 -7.57
N ASN A 133 7.62 -5.61 -6.84
CA ASN A 133 8.58 -4.76 -6.13
C ASN A 133 9.34 -3.85 -7.09
N GLU A 134 9.79 -4.34 -8.24
CA GLU A 134 10.45 -3.51 -9.26
C GLU A 134 9.55 -2.39 -9.75
N ARG A 135 8.26 -2.65 -9.97
CA ARG A 135 7.28 -1.64 -10.38
C ARG A 135 7.09 -0.59 -9.29
N ILE A 136 6.92 -1.02 -8.03
CA ILE A 136 6.71 -0.13 -6.90
C ILE A 136 7.94 0.72 -6.60
N HIS A 137 9.14 0.13 -6.66
CA HIS A 137 10.39 0.89 -6.45
C HIS A 137 10.55 2.01 -7.49
N LYS A 138 10.35 1.70 -8.78
CA LYS A 138 10.43 2.70 -9.86
C LYS A 138 9.46 3.86 -9.65
N VAL A 139 8.23 3.56 -9.26
CA VAL A 139 7.20 4.60 -9.05
C VAL A 139 7.50 5.46 -7.82
N ILE A 140 7.93 4.84 -6.72
CA ILE A 140 8.29 5.59 -5.49
C ILE A 140 9.54 6.44 -5.73
N GLU A 141 10.56 5.90 -6.39
CA GLU A 141 11.79 6.64 -6.73
C GLU A 141 11.46 7.88 -7.57
N LYS A 142 10.65 7.73 -8.61
CA LYS A 142 10.16 8.85 -9.43
C LYS A 142 9.43 9.90 -8.59
N ILE A 143 8.48 9.47 -7.73
CA ILE A 143 7.74 10.39 -6.85
C ILE A 143 8.71 11.15 -5.93
N VAL A 144 9.72 10.48 -5.35
CA VAL A 144 10.72 11.09 -4.47
C VAL A 144 11.59 12.09 -5.21
N GLU A 145 12.00 11.79 -6.44
CA GLU A 145 12.82 12.67 -7.27
C GLU A 145 12.10 13.95 -7.68
N GLU A 146 10.87 13.80 -8.15
CA GLU A 146 10.03 14.93 -8.62
C GLU A 146 9.51 15.82 -7.49
N ASN A 147 9.54 15.35 -6.22
CA ASN A 147 8.98 16.06 -5.07
C ASN A 147 10.03 16.32 -3.97
N SER A 148 11.21 16.81 -4.38
CA SER A 148 12.29 17.11 -3.43
C SER A 148 11.87 18.10 -2.34
N SER A 149 12.23 17.77 -1.09
CA SER A 149 11.92 18.52 0.13
C SER A 149 10.44 18.55 0.55
N SER A 150 9.58 17.82 -0.14
CA SER A 150 8.13 17.78 0.11
C SER A 150 7.75 16.76 1.20
N ARG A 151 6.56 16.95 1.74
CA ARG A 151 5.84 16.04 2.65
C ARG A 151 4.62 15.54 1.91
N LEU A 152 4.63 14.27 1.59
CA LEU A 152 3.63 13.63 0.75
C LEU A 152 2.76 12.68 1.58
N ILE A 153 1.51 12.51 1.15
CA ILE A 153 0.71 11.35 1.51
C ILE A 153 0.51 10.50 0.25
N ILE A 154 0.66 9.19 0.40
CA ILE A 154 0.32 8.21 -0.64
C ILE A 154 -0.72 7.27 -0.06
N VAL A 155 -1.96 7.34 -0.57
CA VAL A 155 -3.01 6.38 -0.21
C VAL A 155 -2.93 5.20 -1.17
N THR A 156 -2.75 3.99 -0.65
CA THR A 156 -2.49 2.81 -1.47
C THR A 156 -2.87 1.52 -0.73
N HIS A 157 -2.20 0.41 -1.00
CA HIS A 157 -2.47 -0.95 -0.56
C HIS A 157 -1.42 -1.44 0.45
N GLY A 158 -1.77 -2.47 1.22
CA GLY A 158 -0.87 -3.06 2.21
C GLY A 158 0.42 -3.61 1.60
N ASP A 159 0.31 -4.30 0.47
CA ASP A 159 1.45 -4.87 -0.27
C ASP A 159 2.39 -3.81 -0.85
N VAL A 160 1.86 -2.68 -1.35
CA VAL A 160 2.67 -1.53 -1.79
C VAL A 160 3.47 -0.95 -0.62
N ILE A 161 2.84 -0.79 0.55
CA ILE A 161 3.52 -0.29 1.75
C ILE A 161 4.55 -1.30 2.24
N GLN A 162 4.22 -2.61 2.25
CA GLN A 162 5.16 -3.68 2.57
C GLN A 162 6.40 -3.64 1.65
N SER A 163 6.19 -3.45 0.34
CA SER A 163 7.27 -3.32 -0.64
C SER A 163 8.17 -2.12 -0.34
N ALA A 164 7.59 -0.95 -0.06
CA ALA A 164 8.35 0.26 0.29
C ALA A 164 9.17 0.11 1.59
N VAL A 165 8.59 -0.52 2.62
CA VAL A 165 9.27 -0.79 3.89
C VAL A 165 10.35 -1.86 3.70
N ALA A 166 10.06 -2.94 2.98
CA ALA A 166 11.00 -4.01 2.70
C ALA A 166 12.24 -3.50 1.95
N ASP A 167 12.07 -2.60 0.98
CA ASP A 167 13.19 -2.02 0.25
C ASP A 167 14.15 -1.24 1.15
N ILE A 168 13.63 -0.31 1.95
CA ILE A 168 14.50 0.52 2.80
C ILE A 168 15.17 -0.25 3.94
N LEU A 169 14.53 -1.33 4.43
CA LEU A 169 15.06 -2.20 5.46
C LEU A 169 15.85 -3.39 4.91
N LYS A 170 15.93 -3.53 3.57
CA LYS A 170 16.60 -4.64 2.86
C LYS A 170 16.04 -6.01 3.24
N ILE A 171 14.72 -6.07 3.47
CA ILE A 171 14.01 -7.33 3.75
C ILE A 171 13.81 -8.06 2.42
N PRO A 172 14.23 -9.33 2.30
CA PRO A 172 13.99 -10.12 1.10
C PRO A 172 12.51 -10.25 0.77
N ALA A 173 12.17 -10.35 -0.52
CA ALA A 173 10.79 -10.41 -1.02
C ALA A 173 9.97 -11.56 -0.39
N ASP A 174 10.60 -12.71 -0.08
CA ASP A 174 9.96 -13.85 0.59
C ASP A 174 9.44 -13.54 2.00
N TYR A 175 9.97 -12.50 2.63
CA TYR A 175 9.66 -12.15 4.02
C TYR A 175 8.83 -10.87 4.15
N GLN A 176 8.63 -10.09 3.09
CA GLN A 176 7.95 -8.80 3.18
C GLN A 176 6.50 -8.90 3.66
N THR A 177 5.81 -10.01 3.39
CA THR A 177 4.44 -10.25 3.88
C THR A 177 4.33 -10.42 5.39
N ARG A 178 5.48 -10.53 6.12
CA ARG A 178 5.54 -10.53 7.58
C ARG A 178 5.41 -9.14 8.20
N ILE A 179 5.43 -8.09 7.39
CA ILE A 179 5.20 -6.71 7.83
C ILE A 179 3.70 -6.48 7.91
N MET A 180 3.16 -6.33 9.11
CA MET A 180 1.74 -6.05 9.30
C MET A 180 1.43 -4.59 8.96
N ILE A 181 0.49 -4.39 8.04
CA ILE A 181 -0.03 -3.06 7.66
C ILE A 181 -1.57 -3.14 7.76
N PRO A 182 -2.18 -2.74 8.88
CA PRO A 182 -3.65 -2.74 9.05
C PRO A 182 -4.37 -1.82 8.05
N THR A 183 -5.63 -2.07 7.74
CA THR A 183 -6.48 -1.13 6.98
C THR A 183 -6.60 0.20 7.73
N GLY A 184 -6.74 1.31 7.02
CA GLY A 184 -6.80 2.64 7.62
C GLY A 184 -5.55 3.07 8.39
N SER A 185 -4.43 2.35 8.29
CA SER A 185 -3.20 2.66 9.03
C SER A 185 -2.25 3.57 8.27
N ALA A 186 -1.40 4.27 9.03
CA ALA A 186 -0.34 5.12 8.52
C ALA A 186 1.06 4.51 8.75
N THR A 187 1.92 4.59 7.73
CA THR A 187 3.34 4.22 7.77
C THR A 187 4.15 5.37 7.21
N GLN A 188 5.21 5.81 7.89
CA GLN A 188 5.99 6.97 7.45
C GLN A 188 7.45 6.62 7.20
N ILE A 189 7.92 7.01 6.01
CA ILE A 189 9.31 6.89 5.58
C ILE A 189 9.87 8.27 5.26
N SER A 190 11.07 8.56 5.75
CA SER A 190 11.88 9.71 5.33
C SER A 190 12.96 9.26 4.37
N TYR A 191 12.94 9.78 3.15
CA TYR A 191 13.92 9.51 2.11
C TYR A 191 15.01 10.58 2.13
N TYR A 192 16.26 10.15 2.14
CA TYR A 192 17.47 10.97 2.01
C TYR A 192 18.20 10.62 0.72
N LYS A 193 19.30 11.31 0.44
CA LYS A 193 20.05 11.09 -0.82
C LYS A 193 20.56 9.64 -0.94
N ASP A 194 21.15 9.13 0.12
CA ASP A 194 21.89 7.86 0.09
C ASP A 194 21.32 6.79 1.03
N TRP A 195 20.24 7.09 1.75
CA TRP A 195 19.61 6.20 2.74
C TRP A 195 18.15 6.62 3.03
N SER A 196 17.42 5.77 3.74
CA SER A 196 16.04 6.05 4.14
C SER A 196 15.77 5.56 5.56
N VAL A 197 14.78 6.16 6.23
CA VAL A 197 14.43 5.83 7.61
C VAL A 197 12.95 5.54 7.71
N LEU A 198 12.61 4.38 8.24
CA LEU A 198 11.25 4.07 8.71
C LEU A 198 11.01 4.82 10.03
N ILE A 199 10.05 5.73 10.05
CA ILE A 199 9.74 6.52 11.25
C ILE A 199 8.73 5.77 12.12
N TYR A 200 7.67 5.23 11.51
CA TYR A 200 6.69 4.34 12.14
C TYR A 200 6.00 3.49 11.07
N SER A 201 5.39 2.39 11.47
CA SER A 201 4.63 1.50 10.59
C SER A 201 3.34 1.04 11.25
N GLY A 202 2.26 0.99 10.45
CA GLY A 202 0.98 0.40 10.87
C GLY A 202 0.25 1.15 11.99
N VAL A 203 0.47 2.46 12.16
CA VAL A 203 -0.23 3.27 13.17
C VAL A 203 -1.70 3.40 12.79
N ILE A 204 -2.58 3.02 13.71
CA ILE A 204 -4.04 3.15 13.62
C ILE A 204 -4.54 4.12 14.68
N GLU A 205 -5.70 4.74 14.41
CA GLU A 205 -6.43 5.58 15.36
C GLU A 205 -7.85 5.03 15.48
N TYR A 206 -8.38 4.98 16.70
CA TYR A 206 -9.72 4.51 17.01
C TYR A 206 -10.66 5.65 17.42
#